data_46824c8558534986b1f6ac41af3403c7
#
_entry.id   46824c8558534986b1f6ac41af3403c7
#
_cell.length_a   1.000
_cell.length_b   1.000
_cell.length_c   1.000
_cell.angle_alpha   90.00
_cell.angle_beta   90.00
_cell.angle_gamma   90.00
#
_symmetry.space_group_name_H-M   'P 1'
#
loop_
_entity.id
_entity.type
_entity.pdbx_description
1 polymer ?
#
loop_
_entity_poly.entity_id
_entity_poly.type
_entity_poly.pdbx_seq_one_letter_code
_entity_poly.pdbx_strand_id
1 'polypeptide(L)'
;MIMRKLEIFLADLFYINRLTKYRLCVPLNIGYVGAYTRKLFDNEVNIHLFKDVNVLLGKAKSVKPDVVGFSFYYWNTNLNCFVVRQIRALYKDDVRIVFGGPSIDSINEEHRKLLVRFPEVDLFVEGEGEIGFSSFIERVLSTPDKVFEDPIDSSFFHEDGEIVKGSETGFTLPLTDVPSPYLNGYLDEFLARSYMPLLQATRMCPYTCNFCVSGKDKGVVRAFPMDTVKEEIDYIARWNKDNPHIIFNLAELNFGINKQDPEIAEYLRKTSETVGYPKSVYFYSDKRFTKRARDVIDALGDINRY
;
A
#
# COMPACT_ATOMS: atom_id res chain seq x y z
N MET A 1 -9.01 -22.09 25.51
CA MET A 1 -8.32 -22.59 24.30
C MET A 1 -7.82 -21.36 23.57
N ILE A 2 -6.52 -21.16 23.42
CA ILE A 2 -5.98 -20.02 22.64
C ILE A 2 -6.33 -20.35 21.18
N MET A 3 -7.24 -19.57 20.59
CA MET A 3 -7.53 -19.72 19.15
C MET A 3 -6.27 -19.40 18.36
N ARG A 4 -5.96 -20.20 17.33
CA ARG A 4 -4.85 -19.95 16.41
C ARG A 4 -5.13 -18.64 15.69
N LYS A 5 -4.12 -17.74 15.67
CA LYS A 5 -4.21 -16.53 14.87
C LYS A 5 -4.18 -16.83 13.38
N LEU A 6 -4.89 -16.02 12.60
CA LEU A 6 -4.87 -16.09 11.15
C LEU A 6 -3.53 -15.55 10.63
N GLU A 7 -2.80 -16.34 9.86
CA GLU A 7 -1.51 -15.95 9.27
C GLU A 7 -1.74 -15.25 7.92
N ILE A 8 -1.49 -13.94 7.88
CA ILE A 8 -1.71 -13.08 6.72
C ILE A 8 -0.37 -12.64 6.15
N PHE A 9 -0.11 -12.96 4.89
CA PHE A 9 1.04 -12.50 4.14
C PHE A 9 0.59 -11.40 3.16
N LEU A 10 1.16 -10.21 3.27
CA LEU A 10 0.92 -9.11 2.34
C LEU A 10 2.20 -8.85 1.54
N ALA A 11 2.07 -8.83 0.24
CA ALA A 11 3.19 -8.80 -0.70
C ALA A 11 3.10 -7.61 -1.68
N ASP A 12 4.10 -6.76 -1.67
CA ASP A 12 4.36 -5.73 -2.68
C ASP A 12 5.67 -6.09 -3.40
N LEU A 13 5.60 -7.11 -4.27
CA LEU A 13 6.77 -7.74 -4.86
C LEU A 13 7.45 -6.85 -5.90
N PHE A 14 8.77 -6.88 -5.90
CA PHE A 14 9.61 -6.13 -6.82
C PHE A 14 10.73 -7.00 -7.40
N TYR A 15 11.14 -6.71 -8.65
CA TYR A 15 12.30 -7.36 -9.27
C TYR A 15 13.59 -6.84 -8.65
N ILE A 16 14.18 -7.63 -7.76
CA ILE A 16 15.43 -7.28 -7.08
C ILE A 16 16.61 -7.77 -7.90
N ASN A 17 17.43 -6.84 -8.37
CA ASN A 17 18.67 -7.10 -9.08
C ASN A 17 19.79 -6.17 -8.55
N ARG A 18 20.99 -6.28 -9.11
CA ARG A 18 22.16 -5.47 -8.68
C ARG A 18 21.92 -3.96 -8.78
N LEU A 19 21.10 -3.50 -9.74
CA LEU A 19 20.82 -2.08 -9.97
C LEU A 19 19.66 -1.57 -9.12
N THR A 20 18.62 -2.40 -8.92
CA THR A 20 17.39 -2.00 -8.21
C THR A 20 17.50 -2.14 -6.69
N LYS A 21 18.39 -2.99 -6.19
CA LYS A 21 18.53 -3.29 -4.75
C LYS A 21 18.73 -2.05 -3.87
N TYR A 22 19.30 -0.97 -4.41
CA TYR A 22 19.53 0.29 -3.68
C TYR A 22 18.44 1.37 -3.95
N ARG A 23 17.38 1.01 -4.66
CA ARG A 23 16.28 1.91 -5.04
C ARG A 23 14.92 1.39 -4.63
N LEU A 24 14.89 0.47 -3.68
CA LEU A 24 13.64 -0.10 -3.19
C LEU A 24 13.04 0.83 -2.15
N CYS A 25 11.77 1.20 -2.36
CA CYS A 25 10.99 1.87 -1.35
C CYS A 25 10.36 0.86 -0.38
N VAL A 26 10.10 1.29 0.83
CA VAL A 26 9.29 0.53 1.79
C VAL A 26 7.92 0.18 1.19
N PRO A 27 7.30 -0.93 1.56
CA PRO A 27 5.98 -1.33 1.06
C PRO A 27 4.84 -0.59 1.77
N LEU A 28 4.76 0.72 1.57
CA LEU A 28 3.84 1.61 2.28
C LEU A 28 2.37 1.22 2.08
N ASN A 29 1.99 0.86 0.84
CA ASN A 29 0.64 0.48 0.45
C ASN A 29 0.11 -0.71 1.26
N ILE A 30 0.84 -1.82 1.28
CA ILE A 30 0.46 -3.00 2.09
C ILE A 30 0.69 -2.76 3.59
N GLY A 31 1.55 -1.82 3.95
CA GLY A 31 1.72 -1.34 5.32
C GLY A 31 0.43 -0.72 5.87
N TYR A 32 -0.24 0.14 5.10
CA TYR A 32 -1.53 0.71 5.48
C TYR A 32 -2.62 -0.36 5.62
N VAL A 33 -2.74 -1.26 4.64
CA VAL A 33 -3.71 -2.38 4.70
C VAL A 33 -3.47 -3.25 5.93
N GLY A 34 -2.19 -3.59 6.20
CA GLY A 34 -1.81 -4.38 7.38
C GLY A 34 -2.11 -3.67 8.69
N ALA A 35 -1.75 -2.39 8.82
CA ALA A 35 -1.99 -1.60 10.03
C ALA A 35 -3.49 -1.44 10.31
N TYR A 36 -4.30 -1.20 9.27
CA TYR A 36 -5.76 -1.08 9.41
C TYR A 36 -6.41 -2.41 9.80
N THR A 37 -6.04 -3.50 9.13
CA THR A 37 -6.52 -4.85 9.47
C THR A 37 -6.17 -5.21 10.92
N ARG A 38 -4.95 -4.91 11.36
CA ARG A 38 -4.53 -5.15 12.74
C ARG A 38 -5.32 -4.30 13.76
N LYS A 39 -5.63 -3.04 13.42
CA LYS A 39 -6.47 -2.18 14.25
C LYS A 39 -7.84 -2.80 14.54
N LEU A 40 -8.42 -3.50 13.54
CA LEU A 40 -9.74 -4.11 13.66
C LEU A 40 -9.71 -5.47 14.37
N PHE A 41 -8.70 -6.30 14.11
CA PHE A 41 -8.69 -7.71 14.53
C PHE A 41 -7.57 -8.07 15.51
N ASP A 42 -6.75 -7.12 15.90
CA ASP A 42 -5.67 -7.19 16.90
C ASP A 42 -5.10 -8.60 17.12
N ASN A 43 -5.55 -9.30 18.15
CA ASN A 43 -5.00 -10.59 18.56
C ASN A 43 -5.45 -11.78 17.70
N GLU A 44 -6.33 -11.56 16.73
CA GLU A 44 -6.86 -12.61 15.85
C GLU A 44 -5.98 -12.84 14.60
N VAL A 45 -5.10 -11.87 14.28
CA VAL A 45 -4.27 -11.91 13.08
C VAL A 45 -2.77 -11.75 13.37
N ASN A 46 -1.94 -12.42 12.57
CA ASN A 46 -0.50 -12.20 12.42
C ASN A 46 -0.24 -11.72 10.99
N ILE A 47 0.30 -10.50 10.85
CA ILE A 47 0.53 -9.87 9.55
C ILE A 47 2.01 -9.80 9.25
N HIS A 48 2.40 -10.29 8.08
CA HIS A 48 3.77 -10.29 7.57
C HIS A 48 3.81 -9.54 6.23
N LEU A 49 4.76 -8.61 6.09
CA LEU A 49 4.94 -7.82 4.87
C LEU A 49 6.14 -8.32 4.07
N PHE A 50 6.01 -8.38 2.74
CA PHE A 50 7.05 -8.89 1.85
C PHE A 50 7.28 -7.99 0.63
N LYS A 51 8.56 -7.80 0.27
CA LYS A 51 9.00 -7.20 -1.00
C LYS A 51 9.78 -8.19 -1.86
N ASP A 52 10.32 -9.24 -1.26
CA ASP A 52 11.18 -10.24 -1.91
C ASP A 52 10.47 -11.58 -2.02
N VAL A 53 10.46 -12.14 -3.24
CA VAL A 53 9.85 -13.43 -3.55
C VAL A 53 10.45 -14.57 -2.74
N ASN A 54 11.78 -14.60 -2.59
CA ASN A 54 12.46 -15.70 -1.88
C ASN A 54 12.19 -15.64 -0.39
N VAL A 55 12.11 -14.43 0.19
CA VAL A 55 11.76 -14.24 1.60
C VAL A 55 10.32 -14.71 1.86
N LEU A 56 9.38 -14.33 1.00
CA LEU A 56 7.98 -14.78 1.10
C LEU A 56 7.88 -16.29 1.00
N LEU A 57 8.43 -16.90 -0.05
CA LEU A 57 8.35 -18.35 -0.26
C LEU A 57 9.12 -19.14 0.81
N GLY A 58 10.22 -18.59 1.31
CA GLY A 58 10.95 -19.16 2.45
C GLY A 58 10.10 -19.18 3.72
N LYS A 59 9.42 -18.07 4.03
CA LYS A 59 8.50 -17.98 5.17
C LYS A 59 7.30 -18.90 4.98
N ALA A 60 6.71 -18.94 3.79
CA ALA A 60 5.57 -19.81 3.49
C ALA A 60 5.85 -21.31 3.70
N LYS A 61 7.09 -21.76 3.52
CA LYS A 61 7.48 -23.16 3.81
C LYS A 61 7.53 -23.47 5.31
N SER A 62 7.79 -22.49 6.15
CA SER A 62 7.91 -22.65 7.61
C SER A 62 6.61 -22.32 8.35
N VAL A 63 5.82 -21.40 7.81
CA VAL A 63 4.53 -20.96 8.35
C VAL A 63 3.54 -20.97 7.21
N LYS A 64 2.52 -21.85 7.28
CA LYS A 64 1.43 -21.87 6.29
C LYS A 64 0.64 -20.57 6.43
N PRO A 65 0.57 -19.71 5.40
CA PRO A 65 -0.36 -18.58 5.41
C PRO A 65 -1.80 -19.09 5.28
N ASP A 66 -2.74 -18.38 5.86
CA ASP A 66 -4.18 -18.57 5.63
C ASP A 66 -4.65 -17.68 4.48
N VAL A 67 -4.05 -16.47 4.39
CA VAL A 67 -4.32 -15.49 3.32
C VAL A 67 -3.01 -14.94 2.78
N VAL A 68 -2.92 -14.82 1.45
CA VAL A 68 -1.83 -14.08 0.78
C VAL A 68 -2.43 -12.98 -0.09
N GLY A 69 -2.24 -11.73 0.33
CA GLY A 69 -2.65 -10.54 -0.41
C GLY A 69 -1.49 -9.94 -1.22
N PHE A 70 -1.76 -9.60 -2.47
CA PHE A 70 -0.77 -9.02 -3.36
C PHE A 70 -1.16 -7.61 -3.78
N SER A 71 -0.22 -6.68 -3.67
CA SER A 71 -0.27 -5.40 -4.37
C SER A 71 -0.12 -5.65 -5.86
N PHE A 72 -1.17 -5.37 -6.64
CA PHE A 72 -1.24 -5.71 -8.06
C PHE A 72 -1.01 -4.48 -8.93
N TYR A 73 0.19 -4.44 -9.53
CA TYR A 73 0.60 -3.48 -10.53
C TYR A 73 0.99 -4.20 -11.82
N TYR A 74 0.92 -3.50 -12.96
CA TYR A 74 1.31 -4.09 -14.24
C TYR A 74 2.79 -4.56 -14.26
N TRP A 75 3.68 -3.89 -13.53
CA TRP A 75 5.12 -4.24 -13.49
C TRP A 75 5.44 -5.46 -12.62
N ASN A 76 4.61 -5.83 -11.67
CA ASN A 76 4.84 -7.00 -10.81
C ASN A 76 3.91 -8.19 -11.09
N THR A 77 3.05 -8.10 -12.11
CA THR A 77 2.09 -9.14 -12.48
C THR A 77 2.72 -10.52 -12.59
N ASN A 78 3.84 -10.65 -13.31
CA ASN A 78 4.50 -11.94 -13.50
C ASN A 78 5.10 -12.50 -12.21
N LEU A 79 5.62 -11.63 -11.32
CA LEU A 79 6.10 -12.05 -9.99
C LEU A 79 4.95 -12.55 -9.13
N ASN A 80 3.84 -11.82 -9.09
CA ASN A 80 2.65 -12.21 -8.34
C ASN A 80 2.13 -13.57 -8.82
N CYS A 81 1.93 -13.74 -10.14
CA CYS A 81 1.51 -15.02 -10.72
C CYS A 81 2.48 -16.16 -10.42
N PHE A 82 3.79 -15.91 -10.46
CA PHE A 82 4.78 -16.91 -10.09
C PHE A 82 4.60 -17.36 -8.63
N VAL A 83 4.49 -16.41 -7.70
CA VAL A 83 4.32 -16.73 -6.27
C VAL A 83 2.98 -17.43 -6.02
N VAL A 84 1.89 -16.99 -6.64
CA VAL A 84 0.57 -17.63 -6.55
C VAL A 84 0.67 -19.11 -6.92
N ARG A 85 1.29 -19.44 -8.07
CA ARG A 85 1.48 -20.85 -8.49
C ARG A 85 2.31 -21.65 -7.49
N GLN A 86 3.35 -21.06 -6.88
CA GLN A 86 4.13 -21.74 -5.84
C GLN A 86 3.31 -21.99 -4.58
N ILE A 87 2.49 -21.04 -4.14
CA ILE A 87 1.58 -21.19 -2.98
C ILE A 87 0.51 -22.24 -3.27
N ARG A 88 -0.12 -22.22 -4.47
CA ARG A 88 -1.08 -23.23 -4.90
C ARG A 88 -0.46 -24.63 -4.98
N ALA A 89 0.79 -24.74 -5.45
CA ALA A 89 1.50 -26.02 -5.47
C ALA A 89 1.78 -26.57 -4.07
N LEU A 90 2.00 -25.72 -3.06
CA LEU A 90 2.24 -26.13 -1.68
C LEU A 90 0.94 -26.46 -0.93
N TYR A 91 -0.10 -25.66 -1.13
CA TYR A 91 -1.26 -25.62 -0.23
C TYR A 91 -2.62 -25.74 -0.92
N LYS A 92 -2.64 -25.80 -2.25
CA LYS A 92 -3.87 -25.85 -3.08
C LYS A 92 -4.84 -24.72 -2.67
N ASP A 93 -6.10 -25.06 -2.42
CA ASP A 93 -7.17 -24.12 -2.06
C ASP A 93 -7.25 -23.84 -0.54
N ASP A 94 -6.35 -24.44 0.24
CA ASP A 94 -6.26 -24.20 1.69
C ASP A 94 -5.73 -22.80 2.05
N VAL A 95 -5.29 -22.00 1.07
CA VAL A 95 -4.81 -20.63 1.22
C VAL A 95 -5.60 -19.71 0.33
N ARG A 96 -6.13 -18.64 0.86
CA ARG A 96 -6.87 -17.62 0.09
C ARG A 96 -5.89 -16.65 -0.58
N ILE A 97 -6.09 -16.39 -1.87
CA ILE A 97 -5.27 -15.46 -2.67
C ILE A 97 -6.09 -14.21 -3.00
N VAL A 98 -5.56 -13.06 -2.63
CA VAL A 98 -6.22 -11.75 -2.82
C VAL A 98 -5.33 -10.84 -3.64
N PHE A 99 -5.88 -10.23 -4.69
CA PHE A 99 -5.22 -9.15 -5.45
C PHE A 99 -5.90 -7.82 -5.16
N GLY A 100 -5.12 -6.77 -4.91
CA GLY A 100 -5.58 -5.38 -4.74
C GLY A 100 -4.60 -4.39 -5.33
N GLY A 101 -5.02 -3.18 -5.61
CA GLY A 101 -4.15 -2.12 -6.10
C GLY A 101 -4.56 -1.54 -7.47
N PRO A 102 -3.77 -0.60 -8.01
CA PRO A 102 -4.20 0.28 -9.10
C PRO A 102 -4.47 -0.40 -10.45
N SER A 103 -4.02 -1.66 -10.63
CA SER A 103 -4.30 -2.41 -11.86
C SER A 103 -5.65 -3.13 -11.85
N ILE A 104 -6.43 -3.01 -10.77
CA ILE A 104 -7.81 -3.46 -10.70
C ILE A 104 -8.69 -2.35 -11.28
N ASP A 105 -9.41 -2.65 -12.34
CA ASP A 105 -10.35 -1.69 -12.94
C ASP A 105 -11.75 -1.86 -12.35
N SER A 106 -12.44 -0.74 -12.13
CA SER A 106 -13.81 -0.71 -11.63
C SER A 106 -14.89 -0.94 -12.70
N ILE A 107 -14.49 -1.14 -13.97
CA ILE A 107 -15.43 -1.41 -15.08
C ILE A 107 -15.75 -2.91 -15.15
N ASN A 108 -17.02 -3.29 -15.09
CA ASN A 108 -17.47 -4.69 -15.05
C ASN A 108 -16.90 -5.60 -16.17
N GLU A 109 -16.69 -5.08 -17.38
CA GLU A 109 -16.04 -5.87 -18.46
C GLU A 109 -14.59 -6.23 -18.14
N GLU A 110 -13.86 -5.33 -17.49
CA GLU A 110 -12.48 -5.59 -17.08
C GLU A 110 -12.44 -6.58 -15.90
N HIS A 111 -13.43 -6.58 -15.01
CA HIS A 111 -13.56 -7.59 -13.95
C HIS A 111 -13.60 -9.01 -14.54
N ARG A 112 -14.44 -9.24 -15.57
CA ARG A 112 -14.50 -10.54 -16.25
C ARG A 112 -13.14 -10.94 -16.84
N LYS A 113 -12.42 -9.99 -17.47
CA LYS A 113 -11.09 -10.25 -18.01
C LYS A 113 -10.08 -10.61 -16.92
N LEU A 114 -10.13 -9.95 -15.77
CA LEU A 114 -9.26 -10.26 -14.63
C LEU A 114 -9.54 -11.65 -14.07
N LEU A 115 -10.80 -12.01 -13.86
CA LEU A 115 -11.20 -13.34 -13.37
C LEU A 115 -10.77 -14.46 -14.32
N VAL A 116 -10.94 -14.28 -15.63
CA VAL A 116 -10.49 -15.24 -16.64
C VAL A 116 -8.98 -15.34 -16.71
N ARG A 117 -8.28 -14.21 -16.58
CA ARG A 117 -6.82 -14.14 -16.69
C ARG A 117 -6.09 -14.70 -15.45
N PHE A 118 -6.71 -14.59 -14.29
CA PHE A 118 -6.11 -14.99 -13.01
C PHE A 118 -7.04 -15.94 -12.23
N PRO A 119 -7.33 -17.14 -12.76
CA PRO A 119 -8.29 -18.07 -12.15
C PRO A 119 -7.82 -18.62 -10.80
N GLU A 120 -6.53 -18.47 -10.46
CA GLU A 120 -6.01 -18.88 -9.15
C GLU A 120 -6.21 -17.82 -8.05
N VAL A 121 -6.76 -16.64 -8.38
CA VAL A 121 -7.05 -15.57 -7.43
C VAL A 121 -8.48 -15.70 -6.94
N ASP A 122 -8.66 -15.75 -5.62
CA ASP A 122 -9.97 -15.93 -5.00
C ASP A 122 -10.76 -14.62 -4.89
N LEU A 123 -10.07 -13.48 -4.66
CA LEU A 123 -10.71 -12.18 -4.47
C LEU A 123 -9.90 -11.05 -5.09
N PHE A 124 -10.61 -10.10 -5.70
CA PHE A 124 -10.04 -8.83 -6.16
C PHE A 124 -10.62 -7.69 -5.33
N VAL A 125 -9.73 -6.89 -4.72
CA VAL A 125 -10.10 -5.72 -3.91
C VAL A 125 -9.94 -4.46 -4.74
N GLU A 126 -11.00 -3.67 -4.82
CA GLU A 126 -11.06 -2.39 -5.56
C GLU A 126 -10.73 -1.21 -4.65
N GLY A 127 -10.28 -0.11 -5.26
CA GLY A 127 -10.06 1.15 -4.57
C GLY A 127 -8.88 1.14 -3.61
N GLU A 128 -9.09 1.71 -2.42
CA GLU A 128 -8.12 1.68 -1.32
C GLU A 128 -8.33 0.37 -0.55
N GLY A 129 -7.28 -0.39 -0.36
CA GLY A 129 -7.39 -1.77 0.10
C GLY A 129 -7.90 -1.98 1.53
N GLU A 130 -7.92 -0.95 2.37
CA GLU A 130 -8.19 -1.07 3.80
C GLU A 130 -9.57 -1.67 4.09
N ILE A 131 -10.64 -1.14 3.48
CA ILE A 131 -12.01 -1.63 3.73
C ILE A 131 -12.19 -3.02 3.11
N GLY A 132 -11.97 -3.15 1.81
CA GLY A 132 -12.26 -4.41 1.10
C GLY A 132 -11.46 -5.59 1.65
N PHE A 133 -10.18 -5.39 1.95
CA PHE A 133 -9.36 -6.44 2.55
C PHE A 133 -9.82 -6.79 3.97
N SER A 134 -10.14 -5.78 4.81
CA SER A 134 -10.61 -6.05 6.18
C SER A 134 -11.98 -6.70 6.21
N SER A 135 -12.92 -6.33 5.33
CA SER A 135 -14.23 -7.00 5.21
C SER A 135 -14.06 -8.47 4.80
N PHE A 136 -13.10 -8.77 3.93
CA PHE A 136 -12.75 -10.14 3.61
C PHE A 136 -12.18 -10.91 4.82
N ILE A 137 -11.24 -10.30 5.57
CA ILE A 137 -10.67 -10.93 6.76
C ILE A 137 -11.74 -11.19 7.84
N GLU A 138 -12.68 -10.27 8.01
CA GLU A 138 -13.83 -10.48 8.89
C GLU A 138 -14.63 -11.74 8.54
N ARG A 139 -14.90 -11.96 7.22
CA ARG A 139 -15.55 -13.16 6.73
C ARG A 139 -14.73 -14.43 6.99
N VAL A 140 -13.43 -14.38 6.73
CA VAL A 140 -12.53 -15.51 6.99
C VAL A 140 -12.51 -15.89 8.48
N LEU A 141 -12.59 -14.91 9.38
CA LEU A 141 -12.61 -15.14 10.83
C LEU A 141 -13.99 -15.64 11.33
N SER A 142 -15.07 -15.01 10.86
CA SER A 142 -16.42 -15.26 11.37
C SER A 142 -17.12 -16.44 10.72
N THR A 143 -16.92 -16.65 9.42
CA THR A 143 -17.62 -17.67 8.61
C THR A 143 -16.67 -18.35 7.62
N PRO A 144 -15.63 -19.08 8.09
CA PRO A 144 -14.56 -19.61 7.24
C PRO A 144 -15.03 -20.55 6.12
N ASP A 145 -16.12 -21.28 6.35
CA ASP A 145 -16.72 -22.21 5.37
C ASP A 145 -17.65 -21.51 4.36
N LYS A 146 -17.96 -20.22 4.57
CA LYS A 146 -18.97 -19.44 3.81
C LYS A 146 -18.45 -18.06 3.38
N VAL A 147 -17.14 -17.95 3.18
CA VAL A 147 -16.49 -16.66 2.90
C VAL A 147 -17.08 -15.96 1.67
N PHE A 148 -17.41 -16.73 0.64
CA PHE A 148 -17.89 -16.25 -0.65
C PHE A 148 -19.40 -16.41 -0.87
N GLU A 149 -20.19 -16.75 0.18
CA GLU A 149 -21.64 -16.94 0.07
C GLU A 149 -22.38 -15.61 -0.25
N ASP A 150 -21.87 -14.48 0.26
CA ASP A 150 -22.44 -13.14 0.05
C ASP A 150 -21.38 -12.15 -0.49
N PRO A 151 -21.79 -11.06 -1.18
CA PRO A 151 -20.88 -10.00 -1.62
C PRO A 151 -20.01 -9.44 -0.50
N ILE A 152 -18.76 -9.09 -0.82
CA ILE A 152 -17.78 -8.49 0.09
C ILE A 152 -17.51 -7.06 -0.35
N ASP A 153 -17.61 -6.11 0.56
CA ASP A 153 -17.45 -4.68 0.27
C ASP A 153 -16.15 -4.37 -0.47
N SER A 154 -16.22 -3.44 -1.42
CA SER A 154 -15.10 -2.97 -2.25
C SER A 154 -14.31 -4.10 -2.90
N SER A 155 -14.99 -5.17 -3.29
CA SER A 155 -14.34 -6.31 -3.93
C SER A 155 -15.24 -7.04 -4.91
N PHE A 156 -14.65 -7.92 -5.72
CA PHE A 156 -15.38 -8.85 -6.57
C PHE A 156 -14.64 -10.19 -6.67
N PHE A 157 -15.41 -11.24 -6.94
CA PHE A 157 -14.94 -12.61 -7.10
C PHE A 157 -15.84 -13.38 -8.06
N HIS A 158 -15.49 -14.62 -8.35
CA HIS A 158 -16.28 -15.50 -9.21
C HIS A 158 -16.89 -16.61 -8.37
N GLU A 159 -18.21 -16.79 -8.51
CA GLU A 159 -18.97 -17.86 -7.87
C GLU A 159 -19.98 -18.42 -8.87
N ASP A 160 -20.04 -19.73 -9.03
CA ASP A 160 -20.97 -20.46 -9.89
C ASP A 160 -21.13 -19.92 -11.33
N GLY A 161 -20.05 -19.41 -11.93
CA GLY A 161 -20.05 -18.86 -13.29
C GLY A 161 -20.41 -17.38 -13.39
N GLU A 162 -20.78 -16.75 -12.28
CA GLU A 162 -21.17 -15.35 -12.22
C GLU A 162 -20.14 -14.49 -11.46
N ILE A 163 -20.14 -13.18 -11.74
CA ILE A 163 -19.34 -12.20 -10.99
C ILE A 163 -20.17 -11.71 -9.82
N VAL A 164 -19.69 -11.97 -8.61
CA VAL A 164 -20.25 -11.39 -7.38
C VAL A 164 -19.45 -10.15 -7.03
N LYS A 165 -20.13 -9.00 -6.94
CA LYS A 165 -19.52 -7.71 -6.62
C LYS A 165 -20.16 -7.10 -5.38
N GLY A 166 -19.34 -6.62 -4.45
CA GLY A 166 -19.77 -5.90 -3.26
C GLY A 166 -20.02 -4.41 -3.52
N SER A 167 -20.41 -3.71 -2.47
CA SER A 167 -20.64 -2.27 -2.50
C SER A 167 -19.36 -1.47 -2.73
N GLU A 168 -19.44 -0.34 -3.41
CA GLU A 168 -18.28 0.53 -3.70
C GLU A 168 -18.02 1.47 -2.51
N THR A 169 -17.27 1.00 -1.52
CA THR A 169 -16.89 1.77 -0.33
C THR A 169 -15.40 2.13 -0.27
N GLY A 170 -14.62 1.71 -1.26
CA GLY A 170 -13.16 1.77 -1.25
C GLY A 170 -12.52 3.16 -1.13
N PHE A 171 -13.29 4.25 -1.25
CA PHE A 171 -12.79 5.64 -1.15
C PHE A 171 -13.48 6.45 -0.04
N THR A 172 -14.21 5.81 0.86
CA THR A 172 -15.02 6.47 1.88
C THR A 172 -14.35 6.55 3.26
N LEU A 173 -13.29 5.77 3.49
CA LEU A 173 -12.60 5.72 4.77
C LEU A 173 -11.94 7.07 5.11
N PRO A 174 -12.29 7.73 6.23
CA PRO A 174 -11.58 8.91 6.70
C PRO A 174 -10.10 8.60 6.97
N LEU A 175 -9.18 9.45 6.47
CA LEU A 175 -7.75 9.20 6.66
C LEU A 175 -7.30 9.34 8.13
N THR A 176 -8.11 9.97 8.98
CA THR A 176 -7.94 9.99 10.44
C THR A 176 -8.08 8.61 11.07
N ASP A 177 -8.78 7.69 10.40
CA ASP A 177 -9.04 6.34 10.92
C ASP A 177 -7.99 5.33 10.45
N VAL A 178 -7.17 5.70 9.47
CA VAL A 178 -6.10 4.86 8.93
C VAL A 178 -4.84 4.96 9.80
N PRO A 179 -4.42 3.89 10.49
CA PRO A 179 -3.23 3.93 11.32
C PRO A 179 -1.95 4.08 10.50
N SER A 180 -0.98 4.81 11.01
CA SER A 180 0.33 4.92 10.38
C SER A 180 1.09 3.59 10.44
N PRO A 181 1.54 3.04 9.32
CA PRO A 181 2.37 1.83 9.34
C PRO A 181 3.79 2.09 9.88
N TYR A 182 4.28 3.33 9.85
CA TYR A 182 5.54 3.72 10.47
C TYR A 182 5.43 3.73 11.99
N LEU A 183 4.46 4.47 12.53
CA LEU A 183 4.30 4.64 13.98
C LEU A 183 3.91 3.33 14.69
N ASN A 184 3.36 2.39 13.93
CA ASN A 184 3.04 1.04 14.42
C ASN A 184 4.14 0.00 14.12
N GLY A 185 5.32 0.41 13.62
CA GLY A 185 6.49 -0.44 13.44
C GLY A 185 6.43 -1.45 12.28
N TYR A 186 5.41 -1.41 11.42
CA TYR A 186 5.30 -2.36 10.30
C TYR A 186 6.40 -2.22 9.25
N LEU A 187 7.01 -1.04 9.18
CA LEU A 187 8.03 -0.73 8.16
C LEU A 187 9.47 -0.78 8.70
N ASP A 188 9.66 -1.07 9.97
CA ASP A 188 10.97 -1.05 10.64
C ASP A 188 11.99 -1.99 10.01
N GLU A 189 11.58 -3.21 9.68
CA GLU A 189 12.47 -4.19 9.02
C GLU A 189 13.00 -3.67 7.67
N PHE A 190 12.18 -2.92 6.94
CA PHE A 190 12.56 -2.34 5.65
C PHE A 190 13.47 -1.12 5.81
N LEU A 191 13.19 -0.27 6.79
CA LEU A 191 14.08 0.85 7.15
C LEU A 191 15.44 0.35 7.63
N ALA A 192 15.48 -0.69 8.47
CA ALA A 192 16.72 -1.33 8.92
C ALA A 192 17.56 -1.90 7.77
N ARG A 193 16.92 -2.30 6.67
CA ARG A 193 17.58 -2.75 5.43
C ARG A 193 17.89 -1.62 4.47
N SER A 194 17.78 -0.37 4.90
CA SER A 194 18.05 0.85 4.11
C SER A 194 17.16 1.00 2.88
N TYR A 195 15.91 0.53 2.94
CA TYR A 195 14.93 0.86 1.92
C TYR A 195 14.58 2.35 1.99
N MET A 196 14.37 2.96 0.84
CA MET A 196 13.98 4.36 0.77
C MET A 196 12.61 4.56 1.42
N PRO A 197 12.47 5.47 2.37
CA PRO A 197 11.17 5.80 2.94
C PRO A 197 10.27 6.40 1.87
N LEU A 198 8.98 6.15 2.02
CA LEU A 198 7.93 6.64 1.15
C LEU A 198 6.83 7.22 2.04
N LEU A 199 6.67 8.54 2.06
CA LEU A 199 5.64 9.24 2.83
C LEU A 199 4.45 9.59 1.95
N GLN A 200 3.25 9.35 2.43
CA GLN A 200 2.00 9.77 1.79
C GLN A 200 1.26 10.73 2.71
N ALA A 201 1.14 11.99 2.30
CA ALA A 201 0.39 13.01 3.04
C ALA A 201 -1.03 13.21 2.50
N THR A 202 -1.27 12.81 1.22
CA THR A 202 -2.59 12.93 0.59
C THR A 202 -2.94 11.70 -0.23
N ARG A 203 -4.22 11.49 -0.45
CA ARG A 203 -4.76 10.51 -1.38
C ARG A 203 -5.64 11.20 -2.42
N MET A 204 -5.68 10.64 -3.60
CA MET A 204 -6.38 11.11 -4.79
C MET A 204 -5.68 12.23 -5.55
N CYS A 205 -6.10 12.38 -6.80
CA CYS A 205 -5.66 13.43 -7.70
C CYS A 205 -6.91 14.14 -8.27
N PRO A 206 -6.98 15.48 -8.23
CA PRO A 206 -8.13 16.21 -8.71
C PRO A 206 -8.15 16.35 -10.24
N TYR A 207 -7.10 15.88 -10.92
CA TYR A 207 -7.01 15.98 -12.38
C TYR A 207 -7.59 14.75 -13.07
N THR A 208 -8.27 14.99 -14.20
CA THR A 208 -8.89 13.97 -15.06
C THR A 208 -8.08 13.78 -16.35
N CYS A 209 -6.78 13.57 -16.25
CA CYS A 209 -5.91 13.39 -17.41
C CYS A 209 -6.30 12.10 -18.17
N ASN A 210 -6.53 12.20 -19.48
CA ASN A 210 -7.02 11.10 -20.33
C ASN A 210 -6.14 9.84 -20.35
N PHE A 211 -4.86 9.99 -20.05
CA PHE A 211 -3.87 8.90 -20.03
C PHE A 211 -3.59 8.33 -18.63
N CYS A 212 -4.21 8.92 -17.59
CA CYS A 212 -3.87 8.58 -16.20
C CYS A 212 -5.06 7.91 -15.49
N VAL A 213 -4.81 6.78 -14.87
CA VAL A 213 -5.83 6.05 -14.09
C VAL A 213 -6.02 6.59 -12.67
N SER A 214 -5.07 7.41 -12.17
CA SER A 214 -5.06 7.81 -10.75
C SER A 214 -6.07 8.89 -10.36
N GLY A 215 -6.60 9.66 -11.31
CA GLY A 215 -7.53 10.77 -11.04
C GLY A 215 -8.91 10.59 -11.62
N LYS A 216 -9.11 9.56 -12.44
CA LYS A 216 -10.36 9.38 -13.18
C LYS A 216 -11.49 8.93 -12.23
N ASP A 217 -12.47 9.80 -12.04
CA ASP A 217 -13.72 9.56 -11.29
C ASP A 217 -13.56 9.10 -9.84
N LYS A 218 -12.42 9.40 -9.20
CA LYS A 218 -12.06 8.85 -7.87
C LYS A 218 -12.29 9.81 -6.70
N GLY A 219 -12.95 10.93 -6.91
CA GLY A 219 -13.39 11.79 -5.81
C GLY A 219 -12.42 12.92 -5.44
N VAL A 220 -12.53 13.42 -4.23
CA VAL A 220 -11.84 14.61 -3.71
C VAL A 220 -10.49 14.23 -3.10
N VAL A 221 -9.48 15.09 -3.26
CA VAL A 221 -8.20 14.96 -2.56
C VAL A 221 -8.45 14.99 -1.04
N ARG A 222 -8.01 13.95 -0.35
CA ARG A 222 -8.09 13.83 1.11
C ARG A 222 -6.68 13.90 1.68
N ALA A 223 -6.52 14.47 2.86
CA ALA A 223 -5.23 14.63 3.52
C ALA A 223 -5.21 13.87 4.85
N PHE A 224 -4.07 13.28 5.16
CA PHE A 224 -3.79 12.78 6.50
C PHE A 224 -3.65 13.95 7.49
N PRO A 225 -3.93 13.74 8.79
CA PRO A 225 -3.69 14.74 9.81
C PRO A 225 -2.24 15.21 9.79
N MET A 226 -2.04 16.54 9.87
CA MET A 226 -0.68 17.13 9.81
C MET A 226 0.22 16.62 10.94
N ASP A 227 -0.33 16.41 12.13
CA ASP A 227 0.44 15.90 13.27
C ASP A 227 0.96 14.48 12.98
N THR A 228 0.12 13.60 12.40
CA THR A 228 0.55 12.26 11.99
C THR A 228 1.66 12.33 10.93
N VAL A 229 1.52 13.23 9.93
CA VAL A 229 2.54 13.43 8.88
C VAL A 229 3.87 13.87 9.49
N LYS A 230 3.86 14.80 10.44
CA LYS A 230 5.06 15.27 11.15
C LYS A 230 5.70 14.17 11.99
N GLU A 231 4.90 13.41 12.72
CA GLU A 231 5.38 12.28 13.53
C GLU A 231 6.03 11.20 12.65
N GLU A 232 5.47 10.91 11.47
CA GLU A 232 6.09 10.00 10.49
C GLU A 232 7.41 10.56 9.95
N ILE A 233 7.49 11.85 9.62
CA ILE A 233 8.74 12.49 9.19
C ILE A 233 9.81 12.35 10.27
N ASP A 234 9.48 12.63 11.53
CA ASP A 234 10.41 12.50 12.64
C ASP A 234 10.83 11.04 12.87
N TYR A 235 9.90 10.11 12.75
CA TYR A 235 10.17 8.68 12.86
C TYR A 235 11.16 8.22 11.80
N ILE A 236 10.90 8.55 10.55
CA ILE A 236 11.75 8.24 9.39
C ILE A 236 13.13 8.89 9.54
N ALA A 237 13.17 10.15 10.00
CA ALA A 237 14.43 10.87 10.18
C ALA A 237 15.32 10.23 11.26
N ARG A 238 14.75 9.79 12.37
CA ARG A 238 15.50 9.07 13.42
C ARG A 238 16.12 7.77 12.90
N TRP A 239 15.39 7.02 12.05
CA TRP A 239 15.91 5.80 11.43
C TRP A 239 17.06 6.05 10.46
N ASN A 240 17.01 7.15 9.71
CA ASN A 240 17.95 7.41 8.61
C ASN A 240 19.03 8.44 8.94
N LYS A 241 19.14 8.95 10.18
CA LYS A 241 20.14 9.97 10.57
C LYS A 241 21.58 9.57 10.24
N ASP A 242 21.90 8.28 10.35
CA ASP A 242 23.23 7.73 10.10
C ASP A 242 23.39 7.29 8.61
N ASN A 243 22.35 7.39 7.80
CA ASN A 243 22.29 7.04 6.38
C ASN A 243 21.77 8.20 5.52
N PRO A 244 22.38 9.39 5.57
CA PRO A 244 21.85 10.61 4.95
C PRO A 244 21.76 10.57 3.42
N HIS A 245 22.39 9.57 2.78
CA HIS A 245 22.36 9.37 1.33
C HIS A 245 21.06 8.72 0.84
N ILE A 246 20.24 8.15 1.75
CA ILE A 246 18.96 7.55 1.39
C ILE A 246 17.98 8.68 1.05
N ILE A 247 17.41 8.61 -0.15
CA ILE A 247 16.47 9.62 -0.64
C ILE A 247 15.14 9.48 0.11
N PHE A 248 14.60 10.59 0.59
CA PHE A 248 13.24 10.66 1.13
C PHE A 248 12.24 10.84 -0.02
N ASN A 249 11.31 9.91 -0.19
CA ASN A 249 10.33 9.98 -1.27
C ASN A 249 8.96 10.40 -0.73
N LEU A 250 8.30 11.31 -1.44
CA LEU A 250 6.89 11.63 -1.24
C LEU A 250 6.04 10.87 -2.26
N ALA A 251 5.11 10.07 -1.78
CA ALA A 251 4.16 9.30 -2.60
C ALA A 251 2.97 10.16 -3.06
N GLU A 252 3.25 11.43 -3.34
CA GLU A 252 2.25 12.39 -3.77
C GLU A 252 2.09 12.38 -5.29
N LEU A 253 0.85 12.39 -5.76
CA LEU A 253 0.57 12.49 -7.20
C LEU A 253 0.81 13.92 -7.74
N ASN A 254 0.74 14.93 -6.88
CA ASN A 254 0.91 16.35 -7.23
C ASN A 254 1.26 17.17 -5.98
N PHE A 255 2.49 17.05 -5.48
CA PHE A 255 2.92 17.84 -4.33
C PHE A 255 2.96 19.34 -4.67
N GLY A 256 2.39 20.16 -3.82
CA GLY A 256 2.12 21.58 -4.07
C GLY A 256 0.68 21.89 -4.48
N ILE A 257 -0.21 20.88 -4.51
CA ILE A 257 -1.64 21.12 -4.77
C ILE A 257 -2.44 21.30 -3.47
N ASN A 258 -2.09 20.58 -2.41
CA ASN A 258 -2.77 20.67 -1.13
C ASN A 258 -2.27 21.90 -0.34
N LYS A 259 -3.17 22.48 0.46
CA LYS A 259 -2.82 23.63 1.32
C LYS A 259 -1.78 23.32 2.40
N GLN A 260 -1.63 22.05 2.77
CA GLN A 260 -0.66 21.58 3.75
C GLN A 260 0.76 21.40 3.18
N ASP A 261 0.90 21.27 1.85
CA ASP A 261 2.17 20.88 1.22
C ASP A 261 3.34 21.85 1.54
N PRO A 262 3.15 23.20 1.57
CA PRO A 262 4.22 24.10 1.99
C PRO A 262 4.69 23.87 3.43
N GLU A 263 3.78 23.61 4.36
CA GLU A 263 4.10 23.31 5.76
C GLU A 263 4.87 21.98 5.88
N ILE A 264 4.51 20.97 5.09
CA ILE A 264 5.25 19.69 5.03
C ILE A 264 6.68 19.94 4.51
N ALA A 265 6.82 20.76 3.46
CA ALA A 265 8.11 21.11 2.88
C ALA A 265 9.03 21.84 3.88
N GLU A 266 8.49 22.83 4.60
CA GLU A 266 9.20 23.55 5.66
C GLU A 266 9.61 22.61 6.80
N TYR A 267 8.72 21.69 7.19
CA TYR A 267 9.00 20.72 8.24
C TYR A 267 10.11 19.74 7.86
N LEU A 268 10.11 19.23 6.62
CA LEU A 268 11.19 18.41 6.08
C LEU A 268 12.53 19.12 6.08
N ARG A 269 12.57 20.40 5.67
CA ARG A 269 13.80 21.22 5.72
C ARG A 269 14.28 21.40 7.16
N LYS A 270 13.40 21.79 8.07
CA LYS A 270 13.73 21.95 9.49
C LYS A 270 14.27 20.66 10.09
N THR A 271 13.66 19.51 9.78
CA THR A 271 14.12 18.19 10.23
C THR A 271 15.51 17.88 9.64
N SER A 272 15.74 18.21 8.37
CA SER A 272 17.08 18.10 7.76
C SER A 272 18.14 18.91 8.48
N GLU A 273 17.83 20.13 8.88
CA GLU A 273 18.74 21.03 9.60
C GLU A 273 19.04 20.53 11.02
N THR A 274 18.03 19.98 11.72
CA THR A 274 18.14 19.60 13.14
C THR A 274 18.64 18.17 13.35
N VAL A 275 18.21 17.23 12.51
CA VAL A 275 18.52 15.79 12.63
C VAL A 275 19.60 15.35 11.65
N GLY A 276 19.82 16.11 10.57
CA GLY A 276 20.76 15.77 9.51
C GLY A 276 20.15 14.95 8.37
N TYR A 277 18.86 14.62 8.42
CA TYR A 277 18.10 13.89 7.40
C TYR A 277 16.71 14.50 7.26
N PRO A 278 16.11 14.56 6.03
CA PRO A 278 16.65 14.09 4.73
C PRO A 278 17.68 15.07 4.13
N LYS A 279 18.64 14.56 3.36
CA LYS A 279 19.55 15.39 2.52
C LYS A 279 19.04 15.55 1.10
N SER A 280 18.05 14.76 0.70
CA SER A 280 17.35 14.92 -0.56
C SER A 280 15.92 14.38 -0.48
N VAL A 281 14.99 15.14 -1.05
CA VAL A 281 13.56 14.80 -1.15
C VAL A 281 13.22 14.64 -2.63
N TYR A 282 12.56 13.54 -2.99
CA TYR A 282 12.04 13.28 -4.32
C TYR A 282 10.51 13.28 -4.30
N PHE A 283 9.90 13.98 -5.26
CA PHE A 283 8.44 14.08 -5.38
C PHE A 283 8.00 14.42 -6.79
N TYR A 284 6.73 14.22 -7.08
CA TYR A 284 6.07 14.71 -8.28
C TYR A 284 5.34 16.01 -7.97
N SER A 285 5.76 17.11 -8.60
CA SER A 285 5.18 18.43 -8.43
C SER A 285 3.78 18.56 -9.04
N ASP A 286 3.01 19.54 -8.57
CA ASP A 286 1.75 19.95 -9.20
C ASP A 286 1.97 20.32 -10.68
N LYS A 287 1.14 19.72 -11.54
CA LYS A 287 1.25 19.84 -13.01
C LYS A 287 1.06 21.26 -13.55
N ARG A 288 0.38 22.13 -12.81
CA ARG A 288 0.11 23.51 -13.21
C ARG A 288 1.16 24.50 -12.73
N PHE A 289 2.13 24.06 -11.95
CA PHE A 289 3.17 24.90 -11.36
C PHE A 289 2.61 26.17 -10.72
N THR A 290 1.64 26.01 -9.83
CA THR A 290 0.95 27.08 -9.12
C THR A 290 1.90 27.86 -8.19
N LYS A 291 1.41 28.97 -7.60
CA LYS A 291 2.16 29.68 -6.56
C LYS A 291 2.53 28.74 -5.42
N ARG A 292 1.60 27.88 -4.99
CA ARG A 292 1.85 26.90 -3.91
C ARG A 292 2.93 25.87 -4.28
N ALA A 293 2.96 25.41 -5.54
CA ALA A 293 4.04 24.53 -6.00
C ALA A 293 5.41 25.22 -5.93
N ARG A 294 5.49 26.52 -6.23
CA ARG A 294 6.71 27.31 -6.03
C ARG A 294 7.07 27.46 -4.56
N ASP A 295 6.09 27.81 -3.73
CA ASP A 295 6.26 27.92 -2.27
C ASP A 295 6.85 26.63 -1.68
N VAL A 296 6.42 25.45 -2.15
CA VAL A 296 6.98 24.13 -1.76
C VAL A 296 8.45 24.00 -2.16
N ILE A 297 8.80 24.36 -3.39
CA ILE A 297 10.19 24.27 -3.89
C ILE A 297 11.09 25.21 -3.07
N ASP A 298 10.64 26.43 -2.85
CA ASP A 298 11.37 27.43 -2.07
C ASP A 298 11.55 26.99 -0.61
N ALA A 299 10.49 26.36 -0.03
CA ALA A 299 10.52 25.82 1.32
C ALA A 299 11.51 24.67 1.47
N LEU A 300 11.59 23.74 0.51
CA LEU A 300 12.55 22.64 0.52
C LEU A 300 14.00 23.11 0.35
N GLY A 301 14.24 24.20 -0.40
CA GLY A 301 15.57 24.73 -0.62
C GLY A 301 16.56 23.67 -1.14
N ASP A 302 17.72 23.56 -0.51
CA ASP A 302 18.85 22.70 -0.97
C ASP A 302 18.56 21.18 -0.89
N ILE A 303 17.54 20.76 -0.14
CA ILE A 303 17.15 19.34 -0.06
C ILE A 303 16.22 18.91 -1.20
N ASN A 304 15.76 19.86 -2.01
CA ASN A 304 14.94 19.58 -3.19
C ASN A 304 15.80 18.91 -4.28
N ARG A 305 15.32 17.78 -4.78
CA ARG A 305 15.90 17.12 -5.97
C ARG A 305 14.81 16.75 -6.96
N TYR A 306 14.99 17.25 -8.17
CA TYR A 306 14.12 16.94 -9.32
C TYR A 306 14.48 15.58 -9.93
#